data_14f3d2c4782b0c56a9d981f977d89fc4
#
_entry.id   14f3d2c4782b0c56a9d981f977d89fc4
#
_cell.length_a   1.000
_cell.length_b   1.000
_cell.length_c   1.000
_cell.angle_alpha   90.00
_cell.angle_beta   90.00
_cell.angle_gamma   90.00
#
_symmetry.space_group_name_H-M   'P 1'
#
loop_
_entity.id
_entity.type
_entity.pdbx_description
1 polymer ?
#
loop_
_entity_poly.entity_id
_entity_poly.type
_entity_poly.pdbx_seq_one_letter_code
_entity_poly.pdbx_strand_id
1 'polypeptide(L)'
;MKRIALLGLVAGSAALALSVQAKPLTYELPEDAVAYKPGPNLDAAQGNCGSCHSADYILTQPPQTAEKKKAFWEAEVTKMIKVYGAPINEADVPKIVEYLTATY
;
A
#
# COMPACT_ATOMS: atom_id res chain seq x y z
N MET A 1 54.38 3.20 29.02
CA MET A 1 53.48 4.33 28.68
C MET A 1 52.59 4.12 27.45
N LYS A 2 52.99 3.35 26.42
CA LYS A 2 52.15 3.11 25.22
C LYS A 2 50.90 2.21 25.46
N ARG A 3 50.90 1.34 26.46
CA ARG A 3 49.79 0.41 26.72
C ARG A 3 48.58 1.06 27.43
N ILE A 4 48.81 2.13 28.18
CA ILE A 4 47.74 2.85 28.92
C ILE A 4 46.89 3.69 27.96
N ALA A 5 47.50 4.26 26.91
CA ALA A 5 46.78 5.05 25.90
C ALA A 5 45.81 4.20 25.06
N LEU A 6 46.17 2.92 24.79
CA LEU A 6 45.33 2.00 24.01
C LEU A 6 44.08 1.55 24.80
N LEU A 7 44.24 1.32 26.11
CA LEU A 7 43.12 0.95 26.97
C LEU A 7 42.11 2.09 27.15
N GLY A 8 42.60 3.35 27.20
CA GLY A 8 41.71 4.51 27.28
C GLY A 8 40.85 4.71 26.02
N LEU A 9 41.42 4.41 24.83
CA LEU A 9 40.71 4.54 23.55
C LEU A 9 39.60 3.50 23.38
N VAL A 10 39.83 2.25 23.82
CA VAL A 10 38.85 1.17 23.77
C VAL A 10 37.69 1.42 24.75
N ALA A 11 38.00 1.91 25.94
CA ALA A 11 36.97 2.23 26.95
C ALA A 11 36.08 3.42 26.53
N GLY A 12 36.64 4.42 25.86
CA GLY A 12 35.90 5.56 25.30
C GLY A 12 34.94 5.15 24.16
N SER A 13 35.38 4.24 23.31
CA SER A 13 34.56 3.75 22.19
C SER A 13 33.36 2.89 22.65
N ALA A 14 33.54 2.12 23.73
CA ALA A 14 32.45 1.32 24.31
C ALA A 14 31.39 2.19 25.00
N ALA A 15 31.78 3.31 25.61
CA ALA A 15 30.84 4.21 26.29
C ALA A 15 29.96 5.00 25.28
N LEU A 16 30.45 5.31 24.07
CA LEU A 16 29.65 5.95 23.02
C LEU A 16 28.61 5.01 22.41
N ALA A 17 28.87 3.71 22.37
CA ALA A 17 27.95 2.73 21.79
C ALA A 17 26.69 2.48 22.63
N LEU A 18 26.69 2.85 23.90
CA LEU A 18 25.56 2.61 24.83
C LEU A 18 24.51 3.72 24.87
N SER A 19 24.71 4.81 24.16
CA SER A 19 23.84 6.00 24.26
C SER A 19 22.75 6.11 23.19
N VAL A 20 22.73 5.23 22.19
CA VAL A 20 21.71 5.25 21.13
C VAL A 20 20.58 4.30 21.49
N GLN A 21 19.61 4.80 22.23
CA GLN A 21 18.36 4.08 22.48
C GLN A 21 17.24 4.68 21.62
N ALA A 22 16.81 3.94 20.60
CA ALA A 22 15.59 4.26 19.87
C ALA A 22 14.39 3.97 20.78
N LYS A 23 13.53 4.97 20.99
CA LYS A 23 12.24 4.76 21.66
C LYS A 23 11.23 4.23 20.66
N PRO A 24 10.42 3.23 21.02
CA PRO A 24 9.30 2.82 20.18
C PRO A 24 8.37 4.02 19.94
N LEU A 25 8.02 4.27 18.69
CA LEU A 25 7.00 5.25 18.34
C LEU A 25 5.67 4.51 18.23
N THR A 26 4.71 4.87 19.08
CA THR A 26 3.33 4.43 18.92
C THR A 26 2.66 5.36 17.92
N TYR A 27 2.26 4.83 16.78
CA TYR A 27 1.52 5.55 15.74
C TYR A 27 0.09 5.00 15.67
N GLU A 28 -0.86 5.87 15.86
CA GLU A 28 -2.27 5.55 15.64
C GLU A 28 -2.58 5.78 14.17
N LEU A 29 -3.04 4.72 13.48
CA LEU A 29 -3.46 4.84 12.09
C LEU A 29 -4.73 5.70 12.02
N PRO A 30 -4.85 6.61 11.04
CA PRO A 30 -6.10 7.32 10.80
C PRO A 30 -7.25 6.33 10.59
N GLU A 31 -8.37 6.57 11.25
CA GLU A 31 -9.57 5.72 11.08
C GLU A 31 -10.31 5.97 9.75
N ASP A 32 -9.98 7.04 9.05
CA ASP A 32 -10.67 7.48 7.84
C ASP A 32 -10.13 6.77 6.58
N ALA A 33 -10.44 5.49 6.44
CA ALA A 33 -10.33 4.85 5.13
C ALA A 33 -11.44 5.38 4.22
N VAL A 34 -11.09 5.89 3.03
CA VAL A 34 -12.09 6.32 2.05
C VAL A 34 -12.96 5.14 1.64
N ALA A 35 -14.26 5.30 1.81
CA ALA A 35 -15.22 4.28 1.45
C ALA A 35 -15.30 4.12 -0.09
N TYR A 36 -15.59 2.90 -0.53
CA TYR A 36 -15.93 2.64 -1.91
C TYR A 36 -17.24 3.34 -2.27
N LYS A 37 -17.27 4.02 -3.42
CA LYS A 37 -18.51 4.66 -3.90
C LYS A 37 -19.59 3.63 -4.22
N PRO A 38 -20.87 3.93 -3.95
CA PRO A 38 -21.95 3.04 -4.37
C PRO A 38 -22.01 2.92 -5.89
N GLY A 39 -22.23 1.71 -6.39
CA GLY A 39 -22.31 1.44 -7.83
C GLY A 39 -22.59 -0.03 -8.13
N PRO A 40 -22.77 -0.39 -9.40
CA PRO A 40 -23.01 -1.79 -9.79
C PRO A 40 -21.80 -2.65 -9.44
N ASN A 41 -22.04 -3.87 -8.96
CA ASN A 41 -20.97 -4.83 -8.58
C ASN A 41 -20.00 -4.33 -7.50
N LEU A 42 -20.42 -3.41 -6.64
CA LEU A 42 -19.63 -2.92 -5.50
C LEU A 42 -19.05 -4.06 -4.67
N ASP A 43 -19.86 -5.07 -4.36
CA ASP A 43 -19.46 -6.19 -3.51
C ASP A 43 -18.28 -6.97 -4.11
N ALA A 44 -18.26 -7.16 -5.44
CA ALA A 44 -17.17 -7.82 -6.12
C ALA A 44 -15.88 -6.98 -6.06
N ALA A 45 -15.98 -5.68 -6.24
CA ALA A 45 -14.82 -4.79 -6.14
C ALA A 45 -14.30 -4.70 -4.70
N GLN A 46 -15.16 -4.43 -3.74
CA GLN A 46 -14.80 -4.29 -2.34
C GLN A 46 -14.23 -5.59 -1.75
N GLY A 47 -14.84 -6.73 -2.06
CA GLY A 47 -14.40 -8.03 -1.57
C GLY A 47 -13.04 -8.47 -2.09
N ASN A 48 -12.69 -8.13 -3.35
CA ASN A 48 -11.41 -8.50 -3.93
C ASN A 48 -10.30 -7.47 -3.68
N CYS A 49 -10.63 -6.18 -3.71
CA CYS A 49 -9.62 -5.11 -3.61
C CYS A 49 -9.37 -4.65 -2.17
N GLY A 50 -10.43 -4.62 -1.34
CA GLY A 50 -10.39 -4.10 0.03
C GLY A 50 -9.53 -4.88 1.01
N SER A 51 -9.10 -6.10 0.64
CA SER A 51 -8.21 -6.90 1.49
C SER A 51 -6.77 -6.41 1.52
N CYS A 52 -6.36 -5.58 0.55
CA CYS A 52 -4.97 -5.12 0.42
C CYS A 52 -4.83 -3.60 0.54
N HIS A 53 -5.81 -2.82 0.09
CA HIS A 53 -5.77 -1.36 0.14
C HIS A 53 -7.18 -0.75 0.16
N SER A 54 -7.29 0.51 0.57
CA SER A 54 -8.54 1.26 0.59
C SER A 54 -8.89 1.82 -0.80
N ALA A 55 -10.08 2.41 -0.91
CA ALA A 55 -10.52 3.08 -2.14
C ALA A 55 -9.68 4.32 -2.52
N ASP A 56 -8.88 4.86 -1.61
CA ASP A 56 -7.95 5.97 -1.89
C ASP A 56 -7.07 5.68 -3.10
N TYR A 57 -6.59 4.45 -3.22
CA TYR A 57 -5.72 4.07 -4.32
C TYR A 57 -6.39 4.19 -5.68
N ILE A 58 -7.71 3.97 -5.76
CA ILE A 58 -8.50 4.17 -6.96
C ILE A 58 -8.57 5.68 -7.30
N LEU A 59 -8.76 6.53 -6.29
CA LEU A 59 -8.87 7.98 -6.46
C LEU A 59 -7.56 8.65 -6.88
N THR A 60 -6.42 8.03 -6.63
CA THR A 60 -5.11 8.54 -7.05
C THR A 60 -4.78 8.25 -8.52
N GLN A 61 -5.59 7.44 -9.20
CA GLN A 61 -5.37 7.15 -10.60
C GLN A 61 -5.69 8.36 -11.48
N PRO A 62 -4.95 8.55 -12.60
CA PRO A 62 -5.20 9.67 -13.48
C PRO A 62 -6.60 9.57 -14.11
N PRO A 63 -7.32 10.69 -14.26
CA PRO A 63 -8.64 10.69 -14.87
C PRO A 63 -8.59 10.20 -16.30
N GLN A 64 -9.57 9.35 -16.68
CA GLN A 64 -9.69 8.77 -18.00
C GLN A 64 -10.86 9.38 -18.78
N THR A 65 -10.71 9.52 -20.11
CA THR A 65 -11.86 9.84 -20.96
C THR A 65 -12.82 8.64 -21.01
N ALA A 66 -14.10 8.90 -21.30
CA ALA A 66 -15.12 7.86 -21.33
C ALA A 66 -14.74 6.68 -22.24
N GLU A 67 -14.12 6.97 -23.40
CA GLU A 67 -13.72 5.97 -24.39
C GLU A 67 -12.56 5.07 -23.91
N LYS A 68 -11.70 5.60 -23.04
CA LYS A 68 -10.50 4.90 -22.55
C LYS A 68 -10.69 4.24 -21.20
N LYS A 69 -11.72 4.63 -20.47
CA LYS A 69 -11.93 4.25 -19.07
C LYS A 69 -11.97 2.74 -18.87
N LYS A 70 -12.72 2.02 -19.69
CA LYS A 70 -12.81 0.56 -19.58
C LYS A 70 -11.46 -0.13 -19.81
N ALA A 71 -10.78 0.22 -20.90
CA ALA A 71 -9.47 -0.37 -21.23
C ALA A 71 -8.41 -0.05 -20.16
N PHE A 72 -8.47 1.15 -19.58
CA PHE A 72 -7.61 1.54 -18.46
C PHE A 72 -7.84 0.63 -17.25
N TRP A 73 -9.08 0.45 -16.82
CA TRP A 73 -9.38 -0.38 -15.66
C TRP A 73 -9.12 -1.87 -15.92
N GLU A 74 -9.34 -2.37 -17.13
CA GLU A 74 -8.92 -3.72 -17.53
C GLU A 74 -7.40 -3.93 -17.36
N ALA A 75 -6.61 -2.94 -17.78
CA ALA A 75 -5.16 -2.98 -17.63
C ALA A 75 -4.73 -2.92 -16.15
N GLU A 76 -5.37 -2.06 -15.35
CA GLU A 76 -5.05 -1.95 -13.92
C GLU A 76 -5.40 -3.22 -13.14
N VAL A 77 -6.56 -3.82 -13.35
CA VAL A 77 -6.95 -5.09 -12.72
C VAL A 77 -6.00 -6.22 -13.16
N THR A 78 -5.66 -6.28 -14.46
CA THR A 78 -4.69 -7.24 -14.97
C THR A 78 -3.32 -7.07 -14.31
N LYS A 79 -2.87 -5.84 -14.12
CA LYS A 79 -1.62 -5.52 -13.44
C LYS A 79 -1.63 -6.01 -11.99
N MET A 80 -2.72 -5.80 -11.24
CA MET A 80 -2.87 -6.32 -9.89
C MET A 80 -2.68 -7.84 -9.84
N ILE A 81 -3.28 -8.57 -10.77
CA ILE A 81 -3.17 -10.03 -10.83
C ILE A 81 -1.79 -10.48 -11.27
N LYS A 82 -1.30 -9.98 -12.41
CA LYS A 82 -0.11 -10.53 -13.08
C LYS A 82 1.21 -10.02 -12.52
N VAL A 83 1.24 -8.78 -12.05
CA VAL A 83 2.47 -8.14 -11.56
C VAL A 83 2.57 -8.24 -10.03
N TYR A 84 1.48 -7.97 -9.34
CA TYR A 84 1.47 -7.92 -7.87
C TYR A 84 0.95 -9.21 -7.22
N GLY A 85 0.44 -10.16 -8.00
CA GLY A 85 -0.04 -11.45 -7.48
C GLY A 85 -1.29 -11.33 -6.61
N ALA A 86 -2.12 -10.31 -6.84
CA ALA A 86 -3.34 -10.12 -6.09
C ALA A 86 -4.29 -11.33 -6.26
N PRO A 87 -4.84 -11.88 -5.18
CA PRO A 87 -5.68 -13.08 -5.22
C PRO A 87 -7.12 -12.72 -5.65
N ILE A 88 -7.25 -12.10 -6.81
CA ILE A 88 -8.55 -11.72 -7.37
C ILE A 88 -9.19 -12.94 -8.02
N ASN A 89 -10.47 -13.17 -7.69
CA ASN A 89 -11.25 -14.22 -8.34
C ASN A 89 -11.48 -13.87 -9.82
N GLU A 90 -11.02 -14.72 -10.73
CA GLU A 90 -11.14 -14.49 -12.18
C GLU A 90 -12.59 -14.28 -12.64
N ALA A 91 -13.57 -14.96 -11.99
CA ALA A 91 -14.99 -14.78 -12.29
C ALA A 91 -15.53 -13.38 -11.94
N ASP A 92 -14.84 -12.66 -11.06
CA ASP A 92 -15.22 -11.31 -10.64
C ASP A 92 -14.54 -10.20 -11.45
N VAL A 93 -13.50 -10.52 -12.22
CA VAL A 93 -12.78 -9.52 -13.03
C VAL A 93 -13.69 -8.68 -13.90
N PRO A 94 -14.64 -9.24 -14.68
CA PRO A 94 -15.55 -8.42 -15.50
C PRO A 94 -16.44 -7.49 -14.64
N LYS A 95 -16.90 -7.95 -13.47
CA LYS A 95 -17.73 -7.17 -12.57
C LYS A 95 -16.93 -6.02 -11.94
N ILE A 96 -15.68 -6.29 -11.55
CA ILE A 96 -14.76 -5.27 -11.01
C ILE A 96 -14.50 -4.19 -12.04
N VAL A 97 -14.18 -4.56 -13.27
CA VAL A 97 -13.96 -3.63 -14.37
C VAL A 97 -15.20 -2.80 -14.67
N GLU A 98 -16.38 -3.42 -14.68
CA GLU A 98 -17.66 -2.71 -14.86
C GLU A 98 -17.89 -1.69 -13.74
N TYR A 99 -17.70 -2.09 -12.48
CA TYR A 99 -17.81 -1.19 -11.32
C TYR A 99 -16.87 0.02 -11.45
N LEU A 100 -15.58 -0.22 -11.69
CA LEU A 100 -14.58 0.83 -11.80
C LEU A 100 -14.88 1.78 -12.97
N THR A 101 -15.30 1.23 -14.10
CA THR A 101 -15.67 2.01 -15.29
C THR A 101 -16.89 2.90 -15.06
N ALA A 102 -17.88 2.40 -14.34
CA ALA A 102 -19.11 3.14 -14.07
C ALA A 102 -18.95 4.19 -12.96
N THR A 103 -18.01 3.98 -12.05
CA THR A 103 -17.98 4.71 -10.76
C THR A 103 -16.82 5.71 -10.68
N TYR A 104 -15.72 5.43 -11.32
CA TYR A 104 -14.47 6.22 -11.31
C TYR A 104 -14.00 6.55 -12.72
#